data_3d48024247ff626f45829dc0e7d23122
#
_entry.id   3d48024247ff626f45829dc0e7d23122
#
_cell.length_a   1.000
_cell.length_b   1.000
_cell.length_c   1.000
_cell.angle_alpha   90.00
_cell.angle_beta   90.00
_cell.angle_gamma   90.00
#
_symmetry.space_group_name_H-M   'P 1'
#
loop_
_entity.id
_entity.type
_entity.pdbx_description
1 polymer ?
#
loop_
_entity_poly.entity_id
_entity_poly.type
_entity_poly.pdbx_seq_one_letter_code
_entity_poly.pdbx_strand_id
1 'polypeptide(L)'
;MDKREATAIAKQYAHVVAQDMNPNKIVLYGSTVYGTRREDSDIDVAVIFDKFEGNWHKTTVHLYGLRRSISDYIEPLLCATSEDKSGFVKEILRTGEVLFER
;
A
#
# COMPACT_ATOMS: atom_id res chain seq x y z
N MET A 1 -1.14 -5.24 -18.17
CA MET A 1 -1.96 -4.53 -17.16
C MET A 1 -1.66 -3.04 -17.22
N ASP A 2 -2.67 -2.21 -17.46
CA ASP A 2 -2.50 -0.78 -17.54
C ASP A 2 -2.74 -0.11 -16.17
N LYS A 3 -2.60 1.21 -16.11
CA LYS A 3 -2.78 1.98 -14.87
C LYS A 3 -4.19 1.82 -14.30
N ARG A 4 -5.21 1.79 -15.15
CA ARG A 4 -6.60 1.65 -14.72
C ARG A 4 -6.83 0.31 -14.03
N GLU A 5 -6.34 -0.78 -14.61
CA GLU A 5 -6.45 -2.11 -14.01
C GLU A 5 -5.66 -2.19 -12.72
N ALA A 6 -4.42 -1.68 -12.71
CA ALA A 6 -3.59 -1.67 -11.52
C ALA A 6 -4.23 -0.90 -10.39
N THR A 7 -4.84 0.26 -10.68
CA THR A 7 -5.53 1.07 -9.69
C THR A 7 -6.76 0.34 -9.13
N ALA A 8 -7.53 -0.32 -10.00
CA ALA A 8 -8.69 -1.10 -9.56
C ALA A 8 -8.29 -2.24 -8.63
N ILE A 9 -7.21 -2.94 -8.94
CA ILE A 9 -6.67 -4.02 -8.11
C ILE A 9 -6.21 -3.46 -6.76
N ALA A 10 -5.51 -2.32 -6.77
CA ALA A 10 -5.06 -1.67 -5.55
C ALA A 10 -6.22 -1.28 -4.65
N LYS A 11 -7.32 -0.79 -5.24
CA LYS A 11 -8.53 -0.43 -4.48
C LYS A 11 -9.19 -1.64 -3.84
N GLN A 12 -9.25 -2.77 -4.54
CA GLN A 12 -9.77 -4.01 -3.97
C GLN A 12 -8.94 -4.43 -2.75
N TYR A 13 -7.62 -4.39 -2.90
CA TYR A 13 -6.71 -4.73 -1.81
C TYR A 13 -6.88 -3.77 -0.63
N ALA A 14 -6.95 -2.47 -0.90
CA ALA A 14 -7.14 -1.46 0.15
C ALA A 14 -8.42 -1.71 0.94
N HIS A 15 -9.50 -2.11 0.28
CA HIS A 15 -10.76 -2.43 0.95
C HIS A 15 -10.60 -3.59 1.92
N VAL A 16 -9.93 -4.66 1.50
CA VAL A 16 -9.67 -5.83 2.35
C VAL A 16 -8.80 -5.46 3.55
N VAL A 17 -7.72 -4.71 3.31
CA VAL A 17 -6.79 -4.29 4.37
C VAL A 17 -7.49 -3.36 5.36
N ALA A 18 -8.30 -2.42 4.87
CA ALA A 18 -9.02 -1.49 5.73
C ALA A 18 -9.97 -2.22 6.70
N GLN A 19 -10.65 -3.24 6.22
CA GLN A 19 -11.55 -4.04 7.06
C GLN A 19 -10.79 -4.91 8.05
N ASP A 20 -9.63 -5.41 7.66
CA ASP A 20 -8.83 -6.32 8.47
C ASP A 20 -8.11 -5.61 9.62
N MET A 21 -7.48 -4.47 9.37
CA MET A 21 -6.60 -3.83 10.36
C MET A 21 -6.81 -2.33 10.54
N ASN A 22 -7.69 -1.71 9.79
CA ASN A 22 -8.08 -0.30 9.93
C ASN A 22 -6.89 0.67 10.10
N PRO A 23 -5.97 0.75 9.12
CA PRO A 23 -4.86 1.70 9.20
C PRO A 23 -5.34 3.14 9.05
N ASN A 24 -4.46 4.11 9.30
CA ASN A 24 -4.81 5.52 9.13
C ASN A 24 -4.99 5.88 7.66
N LYS A 25 -4.12 5.37 6.79
CA LYS A 25 -4.20 5.59 5.35
C LYS A 25 -3.67 4.39 4.58
N ILE A 26 -4.17 4.22 3.36
CA ILE A 26 -3.63 3.29 2.37
C ILE A 26 -3.40 4.09 1.10
N VAL A 27 -2.18 4.04 0.56
CA VAL A 27 -1.76 4.91 -0.54
C VAL A 27 -1.11 4.09 -1.65
N LEU A 28 -1.58 4.30 -2.87
CA LEU A 28 -0.95 3.77 -4.08
C LEU A 28 0.21 4.68 -4.45
N TYR A 29 1.40 4.12 -4.69
CA TYR A 29 2.58 4.91 -5.02
C TYR A 29 3.44 4.19 -6.06
N GLY A 30 4.58 4.77 -6.40
CA GLY A 30 5.54 4.17 -7.32
C GLY A 30 5.13 4.28 -8.78
N SER A 31 5.56 3.30 -9.60
CA SER A 31 5.43 3.36 -11.06
C SER A 31 4.00 3.54 -11.56
N THR A 32 3.01 2.99 -10.87
CA THR A 32 1.61 3.13 -11.27
C THR A 32 1.16 4.59 -11.21
N VAL A 33 1.56 5.32 -10.16
CA VAL A 33 1.20 6.73 -10.00
C VAL A 33 1.97 7.63 -10.96
N TYR A 34 3.29 7.36 -11.11
CA TYR A 34 4.14 8.19 -11.97
C TYR A 34 3.94 7.94 -13.47
N GLY A 35 3.18 6.92 -13.84
CA GLY A 35 2.97 6.61 -15.25
C GLY A 35 4.15 5.91 -15.92
N THR A 36 5.10 5.42 -15.14
CA THR A 36 6.27 4.68 -15.65
C THR A 36 6.07 3.17 -15.59
N ARG A 37 4.83 2.75 -15.36
CA ARG A 37 4.48 1.36 -15.20
C ARG A 37 4.73 0.57 -16.47
N ARG A 38 5.35 -0.61 -16.28
CA ARG A 38 5.52 -1.62 -17.33
C ARG A 38 4.52 -2.75 -17.08
N GLU A 39 4.36 -3.64 -18.06
CA GLU A 39 3.41 -4.74 -17.99
C GLU A 39 3.59 -5.62 -16.75
N ASP A 40 4.84 -5.87 -16.36
CA ASP A 40 5.20 -6.72 -15.22
C ASP A 40 5.56 -5.95 -13.95
N SER A 41 5.27 -4.64 -13.90
CA SER A 41 5.56 -3.82 -12.73
C SER A 41 4.71 -4.22 -11.54
N ASP A 42 5.28 -4.12 -10.34
CA ASP A 42 4.54 -4.30 -9.09
C ASP A 42 3.53 -3.18 -8.89
N ILE A 43 2.51 -3.47 -8.09
CA ILE A 43 1.52 -2.49 -7.65
C ILE A 43 1.88 -2.12 -6.21
N ASP A 44 2.52 -0.97 -6.03
CA ASP A 44 3.05 -0.56 -4.73
C ASP A 44 1.96 0.07 -3.87
N VAL A 45 1.65 -0.55 -2.74
CA VAL A 45 0.60 -0.10 -1.82
C VAL A 45 1.18 0.07 -0.43
N ALA A 46 1.16 1.31 0.07
CA ALA A 46 1.62 1.62 1.42
C ALA A 46 0.45 1.56 2.39
N VAL A 47 0.61 0.78 3.46
CA VAL A 47 -0.37 0.66 4.55
C VAL A 47 0.21 1.43 5.72
N ILE A 48 -0.38 2.59 6.02
CA ILE A 48 0.22 3.61 6.88
C ILE A 48 -0.55 3.76 8.20
N PHE A 49 0.17 3.60 9.30
CA PHE A 49 -0.32 3.91 10.63
C PHE A 49 0.38 5.16 11.14
N ASP A 50 -0.31 6.00 11.92
CA ASP A 50 0.35 7.12 12.59
C ASP A 50 1.37 6.60 13.58
N LYS A 51 0.98 5.59 14.36
CA LYS A 51 1.87 4.88 15.27
C LYS A 51 1.51 3.39 15.19
N PHE A 52 2.50 2.57 14.85
CA PHE A 52 2.28 1.13 14.76
C PHE A 52 2.73 0.43 16.04
N GLU A 53 1.82 -0.32 16.64
CA GLU A 53 2.10 -1.17 17.80
C GLU A 53 1.82 -2.61 17.40
N GLY A 54 2.79 -3.48 17.62
CA GLY A 54 2.66 -4.89 17.27
C GLY A 54 3.93 -5.43 16.67
N ASN A 55 3.86 -6.63 16.10
CA ASN A 55 4.99 -7.27 15.47
C ASN A 55 5.06 -6.88 13.99
N TRP A 56 6.08 -6.13 13.63
CA TRP A 56 6.28 -5.61 12.28
C TRP A 56 6.36 -6.73 11.24
N HIS A 57 7.18 -7.74 11.53
CA HIS A 57 7.38 -8.85 10.60
C HIS A 57 6.10 -9.66 10.40
N LYS A 58 5.42 -10.03 11.49
CA LYS A 58 4.17 -10.80 11.41
C LYS A 58 3.10 -10.03 10.63
N THR A 59 3.01 -8.73 10.85
CA THR A 59 2.04 -7.89 10.14
C THR A 59 2.37 -7.82 8.66
N THR A 60 3.65 -7.69 8.31
CA THR A 60 4.08 -7.70 6.91
C THR A 60 3.71 -9.01 6.23
N VAL A 61 3.97 -10.15 6.88
CA VAL A 61 3.59 -11.46 6.36
C VAL A 61 2.07 -11.55 6.16
N HIS A 62 1.31 -11.02 7.12
CA HIS A 62 -0.15 -11.00 7.03
C HIS A 62 -0.63 -10.17 5.82
N LEU A 63 -0.02 -9.01 5.57
CA LEU A 63 -0.33 -8.16 4.41
C LEU A 63 -0.09 -8.91 3.09
N TYR A 64 1.01 -9.65 3.00
CA TYR A 64 1.28 -10.49 1.83
C TYR A 64 0.25 -11.62 1.71
N GLY A 65 -0.21 -12.16 2.83
CA GLY A 65 -1.27 -13.16 2.81
C GLY A 65 -2.59 -12.64 2.25
N LEU A 66 -2.95 -11.41 2.59
CA LEU A 66 -4.21 -10.81 2.16
C LEU A 66 -4.27 -10.59 0.63
N ARG A 67 -3.14 -10.46 -0.04
CA ARG A 67 -3.11 -10.26 -1.50
C ARG A 67 -3.46 -11.51 -2.30
N ARG A 68 -3.40 -12.70 -1.69
CA ARG A 68 -3.54 -13.99 -2.40
C ARG A 68 -4.84 -14.12 -3.19
N SER A 69 -5.94 -13.61 -2.66
CA SER A 69 -7.23 -13.68 -3.33
C SER A 69 -7.44 -12.54 -4.33
N ILE A 70 -6.47 -11.64 -4.47
CA ILE A 70 -6.61 -10.44 -5.30
C ILE A 70 -5.58 -10.43 -6.42
N SER A 71 -4.31 -10.28 -6.11
CA SER A 71 -3.25 -10.25 -7.14
C SER A 71 -1.86 -10.41 -6.52
N ASP A 72 -1.03 -11.23 -7.16
CA ASP A 72 0.38 -11.38 -6.77
C ASP A 72 1.22 -10.17 -7.17
N TYR A 73 0.69 -9.26 -7.99
CA TYR A 73 1.41 -8.04 -8.37
C TYR A 73 1.44 -7.01 -7.24
N ILE A 74 0.59 -7.15 -6.22
CA ILE A 74 0.56 -6.21 -5.11
C ILE A 74 1.82 -6.38 -4.26
N GLU A 75 2.51 -5.27 -4.03
CA GLU A 75 3.68 -5.19 -3.17
C GLU A 75 3.31 -4.30 -1.97
N PRO A 76 2.85 -4.89 -0.85
CA PRO A 76 2.44 -4.09 0.31
C PRO A 76 3.65 -3.64 1.11
N LEU A 77 3.58 -2.42 1.63
CA LEU A 77 4.61 -1.85 2.50
C LEU A 77 3.95 -1.34 3.77
N LEU A 78 4.35 -1.90 4.92
CA LEU A 78 3.89 -1.42 6.22
C LEU A 78 4.68 -0.16 6.58
N CYS A 79 3.98 0.91 6.96
CA CYS A 79 4.58 2.19 7.28
C CYS A 79 4.02 2.75 8.59
N ALA A 80 4.84 3.53 9.28
CA ALA A 80 4.42 4.32 10.44
C ALA A 80 4.99 5.73 10.32
N THR A 81 4.12 6.74 10.38
CA THR A 81 4.57 8.14 10.25
C THR A 81 5.47 8.55 11.40
N SER A 82 5.26 7.98 12.59
CA SER A 82 6.08 8.26 13.77
C SER A 82 7.53 7.79 13.65
N GLU A 83 7.84 6.93 12.67
CA GLU A 83 9.16 6.33 12.48
C GLU A 83 9.73 6.59 11.10
N ASP A 84 9.34 7.70 10.49
CA ASP A 84 9.73 8.03 9.11
C ASP A 84 11.04 8.85 9.08
N LYS A 85 12.16 8.22 9.48
CA LYS A 85 13.45 8.88 9.58
C LYS A 85 13.99 9.37 8.24
N SER A 86 13.72 8.64 7.16
CA SER A 86 14.21 8.99 5.82
C SER A 86 13.29 9.98 5.09
N GLY A 87 12.07 10.19 5.59
CA GLY A 87 11.07 11.00 4.90
C GLY A 87 10.35 10.26 3.77
N PHE A 88 10.55 8.93 3.67
CA PHE A 88 9.95 8.12 2.61
C PHE A 88 8.42 8.11 2.68
N VAL A 89 7.87 7.94 3.89
CA VAL A 89 6.42 7.94 4.09
C VAL A 89 5.84 9.31 3.75
N LYS A 90 6.52 10.37 4.17
CA LYS A 90 6.13 11.76 3.84
C LYS A 90 6.07 11.95 2.33
N GLU A 91 7.04 11.43 1.60
CA GLU A 91 7.08 11.52 0.13
C GLU A 91 5.93 10.72 -0.50
N ILE A 92 5.65 9.52 0.00
CA ILE A 92 4.50 8.72 -0.47
C ILE A 92 3.20 9.50 -0.28
N LEU A 93 3.02 10.12 0.88
CA LEU A 93 1.81 10.90 1.18
C LEU A 93 1.69 12.12 0.29
N ARG A 94 2.81 12.73 -0.09
CA ARG A 94 2.82 13.91 -0.95
C ARG A 94 2.49 13.59 -2.40
N THR A 95 2.96 12.45 -2.92
CA THR A 95 2.91 12.13 -4.35
C THR A 95 1.98 10.99 -4.71
N GLY A 96 1.58 10.18 -3.75
CA GLY A 96 0.77 9.00 -3.99
C GLY A 96 -0.72 9.30 -4.14
N GLU A 97 -1.48 8.28 -4.52
CA GLU A 97 -2.93 8.35 -4.60
C GLU A 97 -3.54 7.68 -3.37
N VAL A 98 -4.30 8.42 -2.59
CA VAL A 98 -4.95 7.89 -1.38
C VAL A 98 -6.08 6.95 -1.79
N LEU A 99 -6.01 5.69 -1.37
CA LEU A 99 -7.03 4.68 -1.64
C LEU A 99 -8.00 4.54 -0.46
N PHE A 100 -7.53 4.81 0.73
CA PHE A 100 -8.31 4.73 1.95
C PHE A 100 -7.76 5.73 2.96
N GLU A 101 -8.65 6.41 3.65
CA GLU A 101 -8.31 7.32 4.74
C GLU A 101 -9.36 7.18 5.83
N ARG A 102 -8.88 6.90 7.05
CA ARG A 102 -9.75 6.76 8.21
C ARG A 102 -10.33 8.10 8.65
#